data_395e1ad16925bfdb6313e5c0be1cc1ae
#
_entry.id   395e1ad16925bfdb6313e5c0be1cc1ae
#
_cell.length_a   1.000
_cell.length_b   1.000
_cell.length_c   1.000
_cell.angle_alpha   90.00
_cell.angle_beta   90.00
_cell.angle_gamma   90.00
#
_symmetry.space_group_name_H-M   'P 1'
#
loop_
_entity.id
_entity.type
_entity.pdbx_description
1 polymer ?
#
loop_
_entity_poly.entity_id
_entity_poly.type
_entity_poly.pdbx_seq_one_letter_code
_entity_poly.pdbx_strand_id
1 'polypeptide(L)'
;MKRRLAALALAVLLCLPLTACQKQQKLYSATWFDLFDTVAVVQGYAASQQDWDRQTAALYDDLAHYNQLFDIYNHYEDVVNLYDVNAQAATAPVRVGDELYAFLCWCKDTAYPATDGATNIAAGAVLRLWHDARESDSPAPPAADAIAAALQHIDIKSLILDDAAQTVYFADPDMTLDVGAVGKGYAVEQAARAAKARGLTSALLNVGGNLRAIGTKPGGKPWTAGVENPWGDDPAYIQAVELADGDSLVISGDYQRYFEYEGVRYAHLIDLTTGYPARYVSSVAVLAHAETGGLADALSTGLFCLPEQTGRTLADRNGWAVLWMHTDKSTAQSADWPQ
;
A
#
# COMPACT_ATOMS: atom_id res chain seq x y z
N MET A 1 -66.34 -13.67 22.88
CA MET A 1 -65.92 -12.58 22.02
C MET A 1 -64.86 -11.68 22.67
N LYS A 2 -64.98 -11.18 23.88
CA LYS A 2 -64.04 -10.26 24.53
C LYS A 2 -62.57 -10.80 24.64
N ARG A 3 -62.39 -12.11 24.92
CA ARG A 3 -61.04 -12.73 24.99
C ARG A 3 -60.34 -12.91 23.65
N ARG A 4 -61.07 -13.05 22.55
CA ARG A 4 -60.47 -13.13 21.18
C ARG A 4 -60.07 -11.77 20.64
N LEU A 5 -60.77 -10.70 21.00
CA LEU A 5 -60.41 -9.32 20.65
C LEU A 5 -59.17 -8.85 21.41
N ALA A 6 -58.98 -9.25 22.66
CA ALA A 6 -57.78 -8.93 23.45
C ALA A 6 -56.53 -9.65 22.90
N ALA A 7 -56.64 -10.89 22.41
CA ALA A 7 -55.56 -11.62 21.77
C ALA A 7 -55.15 -11.03 20.41
N LEU A 8 -56.13 -10.53 19.63
CA LEU A 8 -55.85 -9.86 18.37
C LEU A 8 -55.15 -8.48 18.58
N ALA A 9 -55.55 -7.73 19.59
CA ALA A 9 -54.92 -6.45 19.93
C ALA A 9 -53.46 -6.63 20.43
N LEU A 10 -53.17 -7.70 21.16
CA LEU A 10 -51.81 -8.01 21.62
C LEU A 10 -50.90 -8.48 20.47
N ALA A 11 -51.44 -9.22 19.49
CA ALA A 11 -50.69 -9.63 18.30
C ALA A 11 -50.36 -8.44 17.36
N VAL A 12 -51.23 -7.44 17.26
CA VAL A 12 -51.00 -6.23 16.46
C VAL A 12 -49.97 -5.32 17.14
N LEU A 13 -49.90 -5.29 18.49
CA LEU A 13 -48.84 -4.54 19.18
C LEU A 13 -47.44 -5.17 19.07
N LEU A 14 -47.33 -6.48 18.82
CA LEU A 14 -46.07 -7.20 18.60
C LEU A 14 -45.55 -7.11 17.15
N CYS A 15 -46.38 -6.62 16.22
CA CYS A 15 -46.02 -6.39 14.83
C CYS A 15 -45.67 -4.93 14.50
N LEU A 16 -45.51 -4.06 15.51
CA LEU A 16 -44.86 -2.77 15.24
C LEU A 16 -43.43 -3.07 14.83
N PRO A 17 -43.02 -2.72 13.63
CA PRO A 17 -41.63 -2.86 13.25
C PRO A 17 -40.83 -2.05 14.26
N LEU A 18 -39.90 -2.73 14.94
CA LEU A 18 -38.79 -2.06 15.58
C LEU A 18 -38.01 -1.38 14.48
N THR A 19 -38.51 -0.26 13.96
CA THR A 19 -37.67 0.72 13.29
C THR A 19 -36.73 1.21 14.39
N ALA A 20 -35.69 0.39 14.64
CA ALA A 20 -34.51 0.90 15.30
C ALA A 20 -34.20 2.19 14.56
N CYS A 21 -34.29 3.32 15.22
CA CYS A 21 -33.80 4.61 14.70
C CYS A 21 -32.36 4.36 14.33
N GLN A 22 -32.09 3.97 13.10
CA GLN A 22 -30.73 3.99 12.56
C GLN A 22 -30.32 5.45 12.68
N LYS A 23 -29.47 5.74 13.67
CA LYS A 23 -28.86 7.06 13.77
C LYS A 23 -28.32 7.40 12.40
N GLN A 24 -28.80 8.52 11.86
CA GLN A 24 -28.35 8.97 10.53
C GLN A 24 -26.83 9.12 10.56
N GLN A 25 -26.14 8.26 9.83
CA GLN A 25 -24.69 8.33 9.70
C GLN A 25 -24.31 9.60 8.94
N LYS A 26 -23.27 10.27 9.40
CA LYS A 26 -22.69 11.46 8.75
C LYS A 26 -21.31 11.13 8.22
N LEU A 27 -20.93 11.80 7.15
CA LEU A 27 -19.58 11.73 6.60
C LEU A 27 -18.64 12.56 7.48
N TYR A 28 -17.53 11.93 7.85
CA TYR A 28 -16.41 12.53 8.59
C TYR A 28 -15.11 12.31 7.82
N SER A 29 -14.07 13.06 8.18
CA SER A 29 -12.72 12.91 7.64
C SER A 29 -11.67 13.11 8.74
N ALA A 30 -10.56 12.39 8.63
CA ALA A 30 -9.34 12.62 9.40
C ALA A 30 -8.14 12.69 8.43
N THR A 31 -7.13 13.49 8.76
CA THR A 31 -5.92 13.65 7.93
C THR A 31 -4.70 13.66 8.84
N TRP A 32 -3.66 12.92 8.45
CA TRP A 32 -2.37 12.83 9.14
C TRP A 32 -1.22 13.08 8.16
N PHE A 33 -0.14 13.70 8.64
CA PHE A 33 1.00 14.14 7.82
C PHE A 33 2.33 13.53 8.25
N ASP A 34 2.30 12.65 9.25
CA ASP A 34 3.44 12.07 9.95
C ASP A 34 3.58 10.55 9.78
N LEU A 35 2.87 9.99 8.80
CA LEU A 35 2.88 8.55 8.51
C LEU A 35 3.46 8.28 7.12
N PHE A 36 4.44 7.38 7.02
CA PHE A 36 5.05 6.90 5.77
C PHE A 36 5.56 8.01 4.84
N ASP A 37 5.98 9.14 5.41
CA ASP A 37 6.46 10.30 4.66
C ASP A 37 5.47 10.73 3.56
N THR A 38 4.17 10.70 3.89
CA THR A 38 3.09 11.06 2.95
C THR A 38 1.86 11.61 3.70
N VAL A 39 0.86 12.04 2.93
CA VAL A 39 -0.43 12.43 3.48
C VAL A 39 -1.33 11.20 3.56
N ALA A 40 -1.84 10.93 4.76
CA ALA A 40 -2.86 9.91 4.99
C ALA A 40 -4.22 10.58 5.24
N VAL A 41 -5.23 10.21 4.46
CA VAL A 41 -6.61 10.70 4.57
C VAL A 41 -7.55 9.53 4.77
N VAL A 42 -8.44 9.65 5.76
CA VAL A 42 -9.52 8.70 5.99
C VAL A 42 -10.84 9.42 5.95
N GLN A 43 -11.77 8.94 5.13
CA GLN A 43 -13.14 9.40 5.09
C GLN A 43 -14.08 8.25 5.44
N GLY A 44 -15.13 8.52 6.21
CA GLY A 44 -16.04 7.45 6.59
C GLY A 44 -17.34 7.95 7.21
N TYR A 45 -18.29 7.03 7.31
CA TYR A 45 -19.60 7.31 7.89
C TYR A 45 -19.68 6.75 9.31
N ALA A 46 -20.06 7.61 10.27
CA ALA A 46 -20.25 7.24 11.66
C ALA A 46 -21.54 7.84 12.23
N ALA A 47 -22.02 7.27 13.35
CA ALA A 47 -23.21 7.74 14.03
C ALA A 47 -22.98 9.03 14.83
N SER A 48 -21.74 9.35 15.18
CA SER A 48 -21.36 10.56 15.92
C SER A 48 -19.87 10.89 15.70
N GLN A 49 -19.49 12.15 15.97
CA GLN A 49 -18.09 12.58 15.99
C GLN A 49 -17.26 11.76 16.97
N GLN A 50 -17.78 11.51 18.17
CA GLN A 50 -17.07 10.72 19.19
C GLN A 50 -16.77 9.28 18.73
N ASP A 51 -17.69 8.63 18.02
CA ASP A 51 -17.46 7.31 17.45
C ASP A 51 -16.39 7.35 16.37
N TRP A 52 -16.45 8.38 15.49
CA TRP A 52 -15.46 8.61 14.46
C TRP A 52 -14.07 8.82 15.04
N ASP A 53 -13.92 9.75 16.00
CA ASP A 53 -12.65 10.08 16.63
C ASP A 53 -12.01 8.85 17.30
N ARG A 54 -12.82 8.04 18.02
CA ARG A 54 -12.34 6.81 18.63
C ARG A 54 -11.83 5.79 17.59
N GLN A 55 -12.57 5.59 16.50
CA GLN A 55 -12.21 4.64 15.44
C GLN A 55 -10.96 5.08 14.69
N THR A 56 -10.87 6.37 14.37
CA THR A 56 -9.72 6.90 13.63
C THR A 56 -8.48 7.04 14.51
N ALA A 57 -8.59 7.30 15.81
CA ALA A 57 -7.45 7.24 16.73
C ALA A 57 -6.83 5.83 16.75
N ALA A 58 -7.66 4.78 16.90
CA ALA A 58 -7.16 3.41 16.88
C ALA A 58 -6.60 2.99 15.50
N LEU A 59 -7.14 3.52 14.40
CA LEU A 59 -6.60 3.30 13.06
C LEU A 59 -5.26 4.01 12.86
N TYR A 60 -5.12 5.23 13.42
CA TYR A 60 -3.83 5.95 13.43
C TYR A 60 -2.76 5.15 14.19
N ASP A 61 -3.09 4.62 15.37
CA ASP A 61 -2.17 3.82 16.19
C ASP A 61 -1.70 2.57 15.42
N ASP A 62 -2.59 1.88 14.70
CA ASP A 62 -2.23 0.74 13.85
C ASP A 62 -1.24 1.16 12.74
N LEU A 63 -1.54 2.24 12.02
CA LEU A 63 -0.68 2.73 10.93
C LEU A 63 0.67 3.23 11.46
N ALA A 64 0.69 3.93 12.61
CA ALA A 64 1.90 4.42 13.25
C ALA A 64 2.80 3.26 13.71
N HIS A 65 2.21 2.18 14.20
CA HIS A 65 2.94 0.97 14.56
C HIS A 65 3.68 0.37 13.35
N TYR A 66 2.98 0.17 12.21
CA TYR A 66 3.63 -0.31 10.99
C TYR A 66 4.64 0.70 10.41
N ASN A 67 4.38 2.00 10.54
CA ASN A 67 5.35 3.03 10.16
C ASN A 67 6.66 2.87 10.93
N GLN A 68 6.61 2.61 12.25
CA GLN A 68 7.79 2.35 13.07
C GLN A 68 8.48 1.03 12.69
N LEU A 69 7.72 -0.06 12.48
CA LEU A 69 8.27 -1.36 12.09
C LEU A 69 9.03 -1.30 10.75
N PHE A 70 8.54 -0.52 9.80
CA PHE A 70 9.07 -0.44 8.45
C PHE A 70 10.09 0.68 8.25
N ASP A 71 10.36 1.48 9.29
CA ASP A 71 11.36 2.55 9.24
C ASP A 71 12.77 1.98 9.13
N ILE A 72 13.48 2.38 8.07
CA ILE A 72 14.88 2.01 7.80
C ILE A 72 15.87 3.12 8.19
N TYR A 73 15.37 4.27 8.65
CA TYR A 73 16.15 5.47 8.94
C TYR A 73 16.33 5.72 10.43
N ASN A 74 15.34 5.36 11.26
CA ASN A 74 15.31 5.68 12.68
C ASN A 74 15.18 4.43 13.56
N HIS A 75 15.93 4.43 14.67
CA HIS A 75 15.78 3.47 15.75
C HIS A 75 14.68 3.91 16.73
N TYR A 76 13.91 2.94 17.26
CA TYR A 76 12.91 3.14 18.31
C TYR A 76 13.24 2.28 19.52
N GLU A 77 13.25 2.84 20.74
CA GLU A 77 13.78 2.21 21.96
C GLU A 77 13.12 0.85 22.27
N ASP A 78 11.80 0.73 22.06
CA ASP A 78 11.02 -0.47 22.42
C ASP A 78 10.63 -1.34 21.21
N VAL A 79 11.11 -1.03 20.00
CA VAL A 79 10.70 -1.69 18.75
C VAL A 79 11.94 -2.10 17.95
N VAL A 80 12.14 -3.40 17.77
CA VAL A 80 13.12 -3.90 16.77
C VAL A 80 12.50 -3.76 15.39
N ASN A 81 12.99 -2.82 14.61
CA ASN A 81 12.46 -2.47 13.29
C ASN A 81 13.46 -2.77 12.15
N LEU A 82 13.14 -2.33 10.93
CA LEU A 82 14.03 -2.56 9.78
C LEU A 82 15.35 -1.79 9.86
N TYR A 83 15.42 -0.66 10.57
CA TYR A 83 16.70 0.00 10.85
C TYR A 83 17.63 -0.91 11.63
N ASP A 84 17.12 -1.56 12.70
CA ASP A 84 17.91 -2.48 13.54
C ASP A 84 18.32 -3.74 12.75
N VAL A 85 17.42 -4.26 11.92
CA VAL A 85 17.71 -5.39 11.04
C VAL A 85 18.83 -5.04 10.07
N ASN A 86 18.75 -3.89 9.37
CA ASN A 86 19.78 -3.43 8.44
C ASN A 86 21.12 -3.19 9.12
N ALA A 87 21.12 -2.71 10.37
CA ALA A 87 22.35 -2.45 11.12
C ALA A 87 23.07 -3.70 11.62
N GLN A 88 22.37 -4.81 11.85
CA GLN A 88 22.88 -5.94 12.59
C GLN A 88 22.87 -7.29 11.85
N ALA A 89 21.91 -7.49 10.91
CA ALA A 89 21.64 -8.79 10.32
C ALA A 89 22.78 -9.33 9.44
N ALA A 90 23.69 -8.47 8.97
CA ALA A 90 24.90 -8.89 8.26
C ALA A 90 25.96 -9.55 9.18
N THR A 91 25.89 -9.30 10.49
CA THR A 91 26.88 -9.79 11.46
C THR A 91 26.35 -10.97 12.27
N ALA A 92 25.07 -10.96 12.64
CA ALA A 92 24.43 -12.00 13.43
C ALA A 92 22.91 -12.02 13.16
N PRO A 93 22.24 -13.17 13.37
CA PRO A 93 20.79 -13.25 13.30
C PRO A 93 20.11 -12.29 14.27
N VAL A 94 19.19 -11.46 13.77
CA VAL A 94 18.42 -10.46 14.55
C VAL A 94 17.04 -11.04 14.82
N ARG A 95 16.66 -11.16 16.10
CA ARG A 95 15.31 -11.57 16.47
C ARG A 95 14.36 -10.39 16.29
N VAL A 96 13.23 -10.61 15.61
CA VAL A 96 12.19 -9.61 15.37
C VAL A 96 10.84 -10.07 15.92
N GLY A 97 9.88 -9.12 16.06
CA GLY A 97 8.54 -9.43 16.48
C GLY A 97 7.74 -10.16 15.38
N ASP A 98 6.64 -10.81 15.77
CA ASP A 98 5.79 -11.65 14.92
C ASP A 98 5.33 -10.91 13.65
N GLU A 99 4.94 -9.64 13.77
CA GLU A 99 4.41 -8.84 12.68
C GLU A 99 5.47 -8.50 11.63
N LEU A 100 6.66 -8.08 12.07
CA LEU A 100 7.77 -7.81 11.16
C LEU A 100 8.26 -9.11 10.50
N TYR A 101 8.34 -10.20 11.26
CA TYR A 101 8.71 -11.50 10.71
C TYR A 101 7.72 -11.97 9.64
N ALA A 102 6.42 -11.94 9.94
CA ALA A 102 5.36 -12.32 9.00
C ALA A 102 5.38 -11.44 7.73
N PHE A 103 5.62 -10.14 7.89
CA PHE A 103 5.77 -9.23 6.75
C PHE A 103 6.96 -9.59 5.87
N LEU A 104 8.13 -9.89 6.44
CA LEU A 104 9.32 -10.26 5.66
C LEU A 104 9.14 -11.60 4.93
N CYS A 105 8.51 -12.58 5.58
CA CYS A 105 8.12 -13.83 4.93
C CYS A 105 7.16 -13.57 3.75
N TRP A 106 6.12 -12.77 3.96
CA TRP A 106 5.18 -12.41 2.91
C TRP A 106 5.87 -11.67 1.74
N CYS A 107 6.80 -10.75 2.01
CA CYS A 107 7.57 -10.08 0.98
C CYS A 107 8.39 -11.07 0.13
N LYS A 108 9.07 -12.01 0.78
CA LYS A 108 9.93 -13.00 0.12
C LYS A 108 9.13 -14.05 -0.65
N ASP A 109 8.05 -14.57 -0.06
CA ASP A 109 7.35 -15.77 -0.55
C ASP A 109 6.10 -15.42 -1.38
N THR A 110 5.61 -14.18 -1.31
CA THR A 110 4.41 -13.74 -2.02
C THR A 110 4.70 -12.54 -2.95
N ALA A 111 5.14 -11.40 -2.42
CA ALA A 111 5.28 -10.18 -3.21
C ALA A 111 6.40 -10.28 -4.26
N TYR A 112 7.56 -10.80 -3.89
CA TYR A 112 8.69 -11.00 -4.80
C TYR A 112 8.34 -11.92 -6.00
N PRO A 113 7.83 -13.15 -5.80
CA PRO A 113 7.48 -14.03 -6.93
C PRO A 113 6.28 -13.53 -7.72
N ALA A 114 5.33 -12.81 -7.11
CA ALA A 114 4.18 -12.25 -7.83
C ALA A 114 4.60 -11.25 -8.91
N THR A 115 5.71 -10.53 -8.71
CA THR A 115 6.25 -9.53 -9.65
C THR A 115 7.42 -10.07 -10.51
N ASP A 116 7.65 -11.39 -10.52
CA ASP A 116 8.85 -12.00 -11.12
C ASP A 116 10.15 -11.30 -10.65
N GLY A 117 10.18 -10.81 -9.40
CA GLY A 117 11.31 -10.14 -8.77
C GLY A 117 11.48 -8.64 -9.09
N ALA A 118 10.57 -8.04 -9.88
CA ALA A 118 10.61 -6.61 -10.18
C ALA A 118 10.39 -5.74 -8.92
N THR A 119 9.64 -6.26 -7.94
CA THR A 119 9.55 -5.70 -6.59
C THR A 119 10.35 -6.57 -5.64
N ASN A 120 11.42 -6.01 -5.07
CA ASN A 120 12.39 -6.76 -4.28
C ASN A 120 12.84 -5.94 -3.07
N ILE A 121 12.48 -6.40 -1.87
CA ILE A 121 12.87 -5.70 -0.62
C ILE A 121 14.37 -5.80 -0.32
N ALA A 122 15.12 -6.72 -0.94
CA ALA A 122 16.57 -6.81 -0.80
C ALA A 122 17.32 -5.78 -1.66
N ALA A 123 16.62 -4.90 -2.37
CA ALA A 123 17.22 -3.90 -3.24
C ALA A 123 17.71 -2.62 -2.52
N GLY A 124 17.75 -2.62 -1.19
CA GLY A 124 18.08 -1.44 -0.39
C GLY A 124 19.41 -0.79 -0.77
N ALA A 125 20.43 -1.59 -1.10
CA ALA A 125 21.74 -1.06 -1.50
C ALA A 125 21.66 -0.13 -2.74
N VAL A 126 20.88 -0.48 -3.76
CA VAL A 126 20.72 0.36 -4.95
C VAL A 126 19.71 1.48 -4.72
N LEU A 127 18.62 1.23 -4.00
CA LEU A 127 17.60 2.23 -3.70
C LEU A 127 18.17 3.36 -2.84
N ARG A 128 19.07 3.06 -1.90
CA ARG A 128 19.75 4.04 -1.06
C ARG A 128 20.58 5.04 -1.88
N LEU A 129 21.28 4.60 -2.92
CA LEU A 129 22.06 5.49 -3.79
C LEU A 129 21.16 6.55 -4.45
N TRP A 130 19.99 6.16 -4.94
CA TRP A 130 19.03 7.07 -5.57
C TRP A 130 18.31 7.95 -4.56
N HIS A 131 18.05 7.44 -3.37
CA HIS A 131 17.52 8.23 -2.26
C HIS A 131 18.49 9.34 -1.87
N ASP A 132 19.76 9.00 -1.58
CA ASP A 132 20.77 9.96 -1.16
C ASP A 132 21.07 11.00 -2.27
N ALA A 133 21.03 10.58 -3.54
CA ALA A 133 21.15 11.49 -4.69
C ALA A 133 19.99 12.51 -4.73
N ARG A 134 18.76 12.07 -4.47
CA ARG A 134 17.57 12.95 -4.46
C ARG A 134 17.57 13.92 -3.31
N GLU A 135 17.97 13.48 -2.11
CA GLU A 135 17.99 14.30 -0.89
C GLU A 135 19.23 15.20 -0.77
N SER A 136 20.14 15.12 -1.73
CA SER A 136 21.35 15.96 -1.78
C SER A 136 21.01 17.43 -2.07
N ASP A 137 21.82 18.35 -1.55
CA ASP A 137 21.74 19.79 -1.89
C ASP A 137 21.99 20.07 -3.38
N SER A 138 22.61 19.14 -4.09
CA SER A 138 22.89 19.20 -5.53
C SER A 138 22.59 17.85 -6.19
N PRO A 139 21.30 17.55 -6.42
CA PRO A 139 20.88 16.25 -6.94
C PRO A 139 21.54 15.93 -8.29
N ALA A 140 22.19 14.77 -8.36
CA ALA A 140 22.78 14.23 -9.58
C ALA A 140 22.71 12.68 -9.53
N PRO A 141 22.65 12.00 -10.69
CA PRO A 141 22.65 10.55 -10.73
C PRO A 141 23.88 9.96 -10.03
N PRO A 142 23.73 8.85 -9.28
CA PRO A 142 24.86 8.13 -8.71
C PRO A 142 25.84 7.66 -9.79
N ALA A 143 27.10 7.47 -9.40
CA ALA A 143 28.13 6.96 -10.33
C ALA A 143 27.75 5.55 -10.84
N ALA A 144 27.98 5.30 -12.12
CA ALA A 144 27.57 4.04 -12.76
C ALA A 144 28.24 2.80 -12.15
N ASP A 145 29.47 2.93 -11.69
CA ASP A 145 30.22 1.86 -11.01
C ASP A 145 29.64 1.58 -9.61
N ALA A 146 29.19 2.60 -8.89
CA ALA A 146 28.49 2.44 -7.60
C ALA A 146 27.15 1.71 -7.79
N ILE A 147 26.36 2.07 -8.83
CA ILE A 147 25.12 1.37 -9.16
C ILE A 147 25.41 -0.09 -9.52
N ALA A 148 26.41 -0.35 -10.37
CA ALA A 148 26.77 -1.70 -10.75
C ALA A 148 27.26 -2.55 -9.59
N ALA A 149 27.97 -1.96 -8.62
CA ALA A 149 28.37 -2.63 -7.38
C ALA A 149 27.16 -2.95 -6.50
N ALA A 150 26.27 -1.99 -6.26
CA ALA A 150 25.08 -2.17 -5.42
C ALA A 150 24.14 -3.25 -5.98
N LEU A 151 24.01 -3.39 -7.30
CA LEU A 151 23.22 -4.44 -7.95
C LEU A 151 23.72 -5.87 -7.68
N GLN A 152 24.95 -6.06 -7.21
CA GLN A 152 25.45 -7.39 -6.83
C GLN A 152 24.89 -7.88 -5.49
N HIS A 153 24.28 -7.01 -4.70
CA HIS A 153 23.82 -7.24 -3.31
C HIS A 153 22.30 -7.26 -3.17
N ILE A 154 21.55 -7.58 -4.25
CA ILE A 154 20.08 -7.57 -4.26
C ILE A 154 19.45 -8.98 -4.34
N ASP A 155 20.24 -10.06 -4.19
CA ASP A 155 19.67 -11.40 -4.26
C ASP A 155 18.82 -11.71 -3.01
N ILE A 156 17.49 -11.76 -3.18
CA ILE A 156 16.54 -12.07 -2.10
C ILE A 156 16.82 -13.40 -1.39
N LYS A 157 17.56 -14.32 -2.01
CA LYS A 157 17.94 -15.58 -1.38
C LYS A 157 18.94 -15.39 -0.25
N SER A 158 19.69 -14.29 -0.26
CA SER A 158 20.60 -13.93 0.84
C SER A 158 19.87 -13.41 2.09
N LEU A 159 18.58 -13.10 1.99
CA LEU A 159 17.72 -12.86 3.15
C LEU A 159 17.33 -14.21 3.76
N ILE A 160 17.92 -14.57 4.88
CA ILE A 160 17.65 -15.80 5.62
C ILE A 160 16.66 -15.52 6.74
N LEU A 161 15.54 -16.24 6.73
CA LEU A 161 14.48 -16.18 7.74
C LEU A 161 14.41 -17.52 8.46
N ASP A 162 14.52 -17.53 9.80
CA ASP A 162 14.40 -18.74 10.63
C ASP A 162 13.08 -18.71 11.39
N ASP A 163 12.15 -19.57 10.99
CA ASP A 163 10.80 -19.66 11.58
C ASP A 163 10.82 -20.06 13.08
N ALA A 164 11.74 -20.93 13.47
CA ALA A 164 11.78 -21.44 14.85
C ALA A 164 12.31 -20.40 15.82
N ALA A 165 13.30 -19.59 15.41
CA ALA A 165 13.92 -18.56 16.22
C ALA A 165 13.31 -17.17 15.99
N GLN A 166 12.52 -17.00 14.93
CA GLN A 166 12.02 -15.71 14.44
C GLN A 166 13.17 -14.70 14.23
N THR A 167 14.21 -15.14 13.52
CA THR A 167 15.37 -14.30 13.24
C THR A 167 15.54 -14.00 11.76
N VAL A 168 16.17 -12.85 11.51
CA VAL A 168 16.55 -12.34 10.19
C VAL A 168 18.07 -12.29 10.12
N TYR A 169 18.67 -12.82 9.07
CA TYR A 169 20.11 -12.80 8.82
C TYR A 169 20.39 -12.54 7.34
N PHE A 170 21.44 -11.77 7.05
CA PHE A 170 21.90 -11.52 5.69
C PHE A 170 23.14 -12.39 5.40
N ALA A 171 23.01 -13.32 4.47
CA ALA A 171 24.15 -14.12 4.00
C ALA A 171 25.13 -13.31 3.14
N ASP A 172 24.65 -12.20 2.55
CA ASP A 172 25.46 -11.19 1.89
C ASP A 172 25.63 -9.98 2.85
N PRO A 173 26.86 -9.65 3.28
CA PRO A 173 27.10 -8.59 4.26
C PRO A 173 26.81 -7.18 3.75
N ASP A 174 26.74 -6.96 2.45
CA ASP A 174 26.47 -5.67 1.83
C ASP A 174 24.99 -5.50 1.41
N MET A 175 24.16 -6.54 1.67
CA MET A 175 22.71 -6.44 1.49
C MET A 175 22.09 -5.47 2.51
N THR A 176 21.10 -4.71 2.07
CA THR A 176 20.18 -3.97 2.94
C THR A 176 18.75 -4.11 2.46
N LEU A 177 17.79 -4.02 3.38
CA LEU A 177 16.37 -4.06 3.08
C LEU A 177 15.82 -2.64 2.87
N ASP A 178 14.94 -2.51 1.89
CA ASP A 178 14.07 -1.35 1.68
C ASP A 178 12.67 -1.86 1.30
N VAL A 179 11.66 -1.43 2.01
CA VAL A 179 10.28 -1.89 1.85
C VAL A 179 9.34 -0.83 1.28
N GLY A 180 9.88 0.26 0.77
CA GLY A 180 9.10 1.39 0.24
C GLY A 180 8.10 1.01 -0.86
N ALA A 181 8.39 -0.06 -1.61
CA ALA A 181 7.54 -0.58 -2.69
C ALA A 181 6.35 -1.45 -2.22
N VAL A 182 6.30 -1.83 -0.94
CA VAL A 182 5.32 -2.82 -0.43
C VAL A 182 4.75 -2.44 0.94
N GLY A 183 5.51 -1.68 1.71
CA GLY A 183 5.22 -1.45 3.14
C GLY A 183 3.92 -0.68 3.37
N LYS A 184 3.64 0.34 2.55
CA LYS A 184 2.43 1.15 2.71
C LYS A 184 1.16 0.35 2.46
N GLY A 185 1.10 -0.38 1.35
CA GLY A 185 -0.06 -1.20 1.01
C GLY A 185 -0.30 -2.31 2.02
N TYR A 186 0.77 -2.96 2.50
CA TYR A 186 0.67 -3.96 3.55
C TYR A 186 0.15 -3.37 4.87
N ALA A 187 0.71 -2.24 5.32
CA ALA A 187 0.28 -1.55 6.54
C ALA A 187 -1.20 -1.11 6.46
N VAL A 188 -1.60 -0.51 5.33
CA VAL A 188 -2.99 -0.07 5.08
C VAL A 188 -3.95 -1.26 5.11
N GLU A 189 -3.57 -2.41 4.53
CA GLU A 189 -4.38 -3.62 4.55
C GLU A 189 -4.55 -4.17 5.99
N GLN A 190 -3.46 -4.29 6.77
CA GLN A 190 -3.52 -4.78 8.14
C GLN A 190 -4.32 -3.83 9.04
N ALA A 191 -4.07 -2.53 8.95
CA ALA A 191 -4.81 -1.51 9.71
C ALA A 191 -6.31 -1.50 9.35
N ALA A 192 -6.66 -1.66 8.07
CA ALA A 192 -8.05 -1.76 7.62
C ALA A 192 -8.75 -3.00 8.18
N ARG A 193 -8.06 -4.17 8.19
CA ARG A 193 -8.59 -5.41 8.80
C ARG A 193 -8.82 -5.24 10.30
N ALA A 194 -7.85 -4.66 11.02
CA ALA A 194 -7.97 -4.40 12.45
C ALA A 194 -9.10 -3.42 12.76
N ALA A 195 -9.22 -2.32 12.00
CA ALA A 195 -10.30 -1.35 12.14
C ALA A 195 -11.68 -1.96 11.87
N LYS A 196 -11.80 -2.79 10.82
CA LYS A 196 -13.04 -3.54 10.51
C LYS A 196 -13.41 -4.50 11.64
N ALA A 197 -12.44 -5.23 12.20
CA ALA A 197 -12.65 -6.12 13.34
C ALA A 197 -13.11 -5.37 14.61
N ARG A 198 -12.65 -4.11 14.79
CA ARG A 198 -13.12 -3.22 15.88
C ARG A 198 -14.48 -2.55 15.61
N GLY A 199 -15.07 -2.79 14.44
CA GLY A 199 -16.40 -2.30 14.09
C GLY A 199 -16.45 -1.04 13.23
N LEU A 200 -15.36 -0.62 12.58
CA LEU A 200 -15.41 0.37 11.51
C LEU A 200 -16.03 -0.27 10.26
N THR A 201 -17.23 0.17 9.89
CA THR A 201 -18.04 -0.50 8.85
C THR A 201 -18.18 0.31 7.56
N SER A 202 -17.69 1.54 7.52
CA SER A 202 -17.83 2.40 6.36
C SER A 202 -16.72 3.45 6.35
N ALA A 203 -15.63 3.16 5.64
CA ALA A 203 -14.51 4.11 5.45
C ALA A 203 -13.79 3.87 4.12
N LEU A 204 -13.14 4.92 3.63
CA LEU A 204 -12.15 4.89 2.56
C LEU A 204 -10.86 5.48 3.10
N LEU A 205 -9.81 4.67 3.12
CA LEU A 205 -8.46 5.07 3.47
C LEU A 205 -7.71 5.47 2.20
N ASN A 206 -6.86 6.48 2.29
CA ASN A 206 -5.86 6.82 1.28
C ASN A 206 -4.55 7.20 1.98
N VAL A 207 -3.53 6.40 1.85
CA VAL A 207 -2.20 6.63 2.40
C VAL A 207 -1.21 6.71 1.24
N GLY A 208 -0.89 7.94 0.80
CA GLY A 208 0.06 8.17 -0.27
C GLY A 208 -0.24 7.40 -1.56
N GLY A 209 -1.50 7.36 -2.02
CA GLY A 209 -1.91 6.65 -3.24
C GLY A 209 -2.30 5.18 -3.02
N ASN A 210 -2.22 4.67 -1.79
CA ASN A 210 -2.76 3.37 -1.41
C ASN A 210 -4.18 3.57 -0.87
N LEU A 211 -5.20 3.31 -1.71
CA LEU A 211 -6.61 3.43 -1.33
C LEU A 211 -7.15 2.07 -0.90
N ARG A 212 -7.95 2.05 0.18
CA ARG A 212 -8.57 0.83 0.73
C ARG A 212 -9.98 1.12 1.24
N ALA A 213 -10.96 0.40 0.71
CA ALA A 213 -12.35 0.51 1.12
C ALA A 213 -12.68 -0.46 2.27
N ILE A 214 -13.28 0.05 3.34
CA ILE A 214 -13.88 -0.73 4.42
C ILE A 214 -15.39 -0.57 4.32
N GLY A 215 -16.10 -1.68 4.12
CA GLY A 215 -17.54 -1.69 3.95
C GLY A 215 -18.01 -0.82 2.79
N THR A 216 -19.24 -0.32 2.90
CA THR A 216 -19.90 0.49 1.86
C THR A 216 -20.39 1.82 2.43
N LYS A 217 -20.68 2.79 1.55
CA LYS A 217 -21.43 3.99 1.91
C LYS A 217 -22.85 3.63 2.38
N PRO A 218 -23.55 4.52 3.10
CA PRO A 218 -24.94 4.32 3.48
C PRO A 218 -25.83 3.94 2.28
N GLY A 219 -26.69 2.96 2.49
CA GLY A 219 -27.52 2.41 1.42
C GLY A 219 -26.85 1.34 0.57
N GLY A 220 -25.69 0.81 1.00
CA GLY A 220 -24.98 -0.28 0.33
C GLY A 220 -24.22 0.13 -0.94
N LYS A 221 -24.00 1.43 -1.14
CA LYS A 221 -23.28 1.95 -2.32
C LYS A 221 -21.78 1.75 -2.17
N PRO A 222 -21.05 1.35 -3.24
CA PRO A 222 -19.60 1.25 -3.23
C PRO A 222 -18.94 2.61 -2.97
N TRP A 223 -17.69 2.60 -2.51
CA TRP A 223 -16.84 3.77 -2.53
C TRP A 223 -16.42 4.08 -3.97
N THR A 224 -16.00 5.31 -4.22
CA THR A 224 -15.52 5.73 -5.53
C THR A 224 -14.16 6.38 -5.35
N ALA A 225 -13.17 5.91 -6.09
CA ALA A 225 -11.83 6.45 -6.15
C ALA A 225 -11.52 6.99 -7.55
N GLY A 226 -10.80 8.09 -7.62
CA GLY A 226 -10.28 8.61 -8.89
C GLY A 226 -8.90 8.06 -9.20
N VAL A 227 -8.68 7.62 -10.43
CA VAL A 227 -7.33 7.37 -10.95
C VAL A 227 -6.74 8.71 -11.35
N GLU A 228 -5.70 9.13 -10.64
CA GLU A 228 -5.06 10.44 -10.83
C GLU A 228 -4.47 10.57 -12.24
N ASN A 229 -4.57 11.76 -12.81
CA ASN A 229 -3.95 12.10 -14.08
C ASN A 229 -2.45 12.40 -13.87
N PRO A 230 -1.52 11.55 -14.34
CA PRO A 230 -0.10 11.72 -14.07
C PRO A 230 0.53 12.85 -14.87
N TRP A 231 -0.16 13.42 -15.84
CA TRP A 231 0.41 14.43 -16.75
C TRP A 231 0.21 15.87 -16.28
N GLY A 232 -0.52 16.06 -15.15
CA GLY A 232 -0.68 17.37 -14.50
C GLY A 232 -1.59 18.35 -15.24
N ASP A 233 -2.40 17.88 -16.22
CA ASP A 233 -3.37 18.67 -16.93
C ASP A 233 -4.82 18.30 -16.56
N ASP A 234 -5.81 19.04 -17.05
CA ASP A 234 -7.22 18.73 -16.83
C ASP A 234 -7.66 17.56 -17.74
N PRO A 235 -8.51 16.67 -17.20
CA PRO A 235 -9.05 16.62 -15.84
C PRO A 235 -8.06 16.03 -14.83
N ALA A 236 -8.20 16.37 -13.54
CA ALA A 236 -7.34 15.84 -12.46
C ALA A 236 -7.39 14.31 -12.31
N TYR A 237 -8.45 13.68 -12.76
CA TYR A 237 -8.64 12.22 -12.76
C TYR A 237 -9.04 11.75 -14.15
N ILE A 238 -8.41 10.69 -14.63
CA ILE A 238 -8.69 10.11 -15.94
C ILE A 238 -9.85 9.10 -15.92
N GLN A 239 -10.09 8.49 -14.77
CA GLN A 239 -11.17 7.50 -14.58
C GLN A 239 -11.64 7.48 -13.13
N ALA A 240 -12.90 7.17 -12.89
CA ALA A 240 -13.45 6.85 -11.59
C ALA A 240 -13.65 5.33 -11.48
N VAL A 241 -13.22 4.74 -10.37
CA VAL A 241 -13.33 3.30 -10.09
C VAL A 241 -14.18 3.10 -8.84
N GLU A 242 -15.13 2.18 -8.91
CA GLU A 242 -15.91 1.74 -7.75
C GLU A 242 -15.12 0.72 -6.94
N LEU A 243 -15.11 0.91 -5.62
CA LEU A 243 -14.45 0.03 -4.66
C LEU A 243 -15.50 -0.60 -3.75
N ALA A 244 -15.66 -1.91 -3.82
CA ALA A 244 -16.45 -2.70 -2.89
C ALA A 244 -15.73 -2.83 -1.54
N ASP A 245 -16.41 -3.46 -0.56
CA ASP A 245 -15.76 -3.79 0.72
C ASP A 245 -14.59 -4.75 0.50
N GLY A 246 -13.42 -4.34 0.92
CA GLY A 246 -12.21 -5.13 0.75
C GLY A 246 -11.37 -4.73 -0.46
N ASP A 247 -11.87 -3.91 -1.36
CA ASP A 247 -11.12 -3.49 -2.54
C ASP A 247 -10.08 -2.41 -2.22
N SER A 248 -9.02 -2.43 -3.00
CA SER A 248 -7.93 -1.45 -2.96
C SER A 248 -7.61 -0.95 -4.35
N LEU A 249 -7.32 0.34 -4.48
CA LEU A 249 -6.74 0.94 -5.68
C LEU A 249 -5.38 1.53 -5.29
N VAL A 250 -4.31 1.05 -5.94
CA VAL A 250 -2.95 1.51 -5.66
C VAL A 250 -2.33 2.09 -6.92
N ILE A 251 -1.70 3.25 -6.78
CA ILE A 251 -1.14 4.00 -7.91
C ILE A 251 0.33 4.30 -7.64
N SER A 252 1.20 3.88 -8.55
CA SER A 252 2.63 4.23 -8.61
C SER A 252 2.90 5.13 -9.79
N GLY A 253 3.64 6.23 -9.58
CA GLY A 253 3.90 7.21 -10.65
C GLY A 253 5.23 7.95 -10.49
N ASP A 254 5.77 8.46 -11.60
CA ASP A 254 7.06 9.15 -11.69
C ASP A 254 7.00 10.64 -11.26
N TYR A 255 5.80 11.15 -11.00
CA TYR A 255 5.51 12.56 -10.75
C TYR A 255 5.48 12.92 -9.25
N GLN A 256 5.49 11.94 -8.34
CA GLN A 256 5.37 12.17 -6.90
C GLN A 256 6.71 12.47 -6.23
N ARG A 257 7.75 11.63 -6.51
CA ARG A 257 9.09 11.75 -5.91
C ARG A 257 10.14 11.61 -6.99
N TYR A 258 10.80 12.70 -7.35
CA TYR A 258 11.84 12.74 -8.39
C TYR A 258 12.79 13.93 -8.16
N PHE A 259 13.88 13.93 -8.87
CA PHE A 259 14.71 15.11 -9.10
C PHE A 259 14.96 15.27 -10.60
N GLU A 260 15.36 16.46 -10.99
CA GLU A 260 15.76 16.75 -12.39
C GLU A 260 17.25 17.06 -12.46
N TYR A 261 17.92 16.44 -13.42
CA TYR A 261 19.33 16.67 -13.71
C TYR A 261 19.52 16.74 -15.21
N GLU A 262 20.14 17.85 -15.69
CA GLU A 262 20.37 18.10 -17.13
C GLU A 262 19.11 17.95 -18.01
N GLY A 263 17.94 18.38 -17.48
CA GLY A 263 16.66 18.31 -18.18
C GLY A 263 16.03 16.90 -18.23
N VAL A 264 16.60 15.96 -17.49
CA VAL A 264 16.09 14.60 -17.36
C VAL A 264 15.52 14.38 -15.98
N ARG A 265 14.29 13.82 -15.90
CA ARG A 265 13.64 13.44 -14.65
C ARG A 265 14.14 12.07 -14.19
N TYR A 266 14.49 11.96 -12.91
CA TYR A 266 14.90 10.73 -12.23
C TYR A 266 13.93 10.45 -11.10
N ALA A 267 12.96 9.57 -11.36
CA ALA A 267 11.96 9.14 -10.39
C ALA A 267 12.54 8.13 -9.39
N HIS A 268 11.82 7.92 -8.29
CA HIS A 268 12.23 7.00 -7.21
C HIS A 268 11.98 5.52 -7.51
N LEU A 269 11.30 5.19 -8.62
CA LEU A 269 10.96 3.83 -9.03
C LEU A 269 12.08 3.26 -9.90
N ILE A 270 12.83 2.31 -9.36
CA ILE A 270 14.07 1.81 -9.96
C ILE A 270 13.84 0.46 -10.63
N ASP A 271 14.19 0.37 -11.92
CA ASP A 271 14.30 -0.89 -12.63
C ASP A 271 15.55 -1.64 -12.13
N LEU A 272 15.35 -2.72 -11.39
CA LEU A 272 16.42 -3.49 -10.76
C LEU A 272 17.27 -4.30 -11.77
N THR A 273 16.87 -4.38 -13.03
CA THR A 273 17.69 -5.00 -14.08
C THR A 273 18.78 -4.05 -14.57
N THR A 274 18.52 -2.76 -14.50
CA THR A 274 19.44 -1.71 -14.95
C THR A 274 20.07 -0.94 -13.79
N GLY A 275 19.40 -0.88 -12.64
CA GLY A 275 19.74 -0.05 -11.48
C GLY A 275 19.40 1.43 -11.67
N TYR A 276 18.66 1.80 -12.71
CA TYR A 276 18.25 3.18 -13.01
C TYR A 276 16.73 3.36 -12.86
N PRO A 277 16.24 4.62 -12.67
CA PRO A 277 14.81 4.92 -12.71
C PRO A 277 14.15 4.38 -13.98
N ALA A 278 13.08 3.63 -13.79
CA ALA A 278 12.27 3.11 -14.89
C ALA A 278 11.59 4.26 -15.66
N ARG A 279 11.42 4.08 -16.97
CA ARG A 279 10.86 5.10 -17.89
C ARG A 279 9.89 4.51 -18.89
N TYR A 280 9.28 3.38 -18.55
CA TYR A 280 8.36 2.68 -19.45
C TYR A 280 6.98 3.36 -19.53
N VAL A 281 6.55 3.95 -18.42
CA VAL A 281 5.25 4.60 -18.26
C VAL A 281 5.36 5.81 -17.33
N SER A 282 4.34 6.67 -17.29
CA SER A 282 4.21 7.76 -16.30
C SER A 282 3.58 7.27 -15.00
N SER A 283 2.63 6.31 -15.09
CA SER A 283 1.95 5.77 -13.93
C SER A 283 1.37 4.39 -14.20
N VAL A 284 1.20 3.61 -13.14
CA VAL A 284 0.47 2.33 -13.13
C VAL A 284 -0.54 2.35 -11.99
N ALA A 285 -1.79 2.02 -12.29
CA ALA A 285 -2.82 1.79 -11.29
C ALA A 285 -3.18 0.30 -11.25
N VAL A 286 -3.29 -0.26 -10.04
CA VAL A 286 -3.69 -1.64 -9.78
C VAL A 286 -4.96 -1.63 -8.92
N LEU A 287 -6.03 -2.24 -9.43
CA LEU A 287 -7.25 -2.51 -8.68
C LEU A 287 -7.18 -3.94 -8.15
N ALA A 288 -7.24 -4.09 -6.84
CA ALA A 288 -7.19 -5.37 -6.15
C ALA A 288 -8.47 -5.60 -5.35
N HIS A 289 -8.92 -6.85 -5.34
CA HIS A 289 -10.14 -7.28 -4.67
C HIS A 289 -9.83 -8.13 -3.43
N ALA A 290 -10.83 -8.31 -2.58
CA ALA A 290 -10.80 -9.31 -1.49
C ALA A 290 -9.59 -9.20 -0.54
N GLU A 291 -9.29 -7.98 -0.09
CA GLU A 291 -8.27 -7.74 0.94
C GLU A 291 -6.84 -8.11 0.51
N THR A 292 -6.48 -7.80 -0.73
CA THR A 292 -5.13 -8.00 -1.30
C THR A 292 -4.40 -6.68 -1.57
N GLY A 293 -4.73 -5.60 -0.84
CA GLY A 293 -4.14 -4.25 -1.03
C GLY A 293 -2.63 -4.22 -0.88
N GLY A 294 -2.06 -5.02 0.04
CA GLY A 294 -0.60 -5.14 0.17
C GLY A 294 0.06 -5.69 -1.09
N LEU A 295 -0.57 -6.65 -1.77
CA LEU A 295 -0.06 -7.16 -3.04
C LEU A 295 -0.21 -6.13 -4.16
N ALA A 296 -1.27 -5.33 -4.17
CA ALA A 296 -1.46 -4.26 -5.15
C ALA A 296 -0.34 -3.20 -5.09
N ASP A 297 0.19 -2.87 -3.90
CA ASP A 297 1.33 -1.95 -3.75
C ASP A 297 2.59 -2.54 -4.39
N ALA A 298 2.91 -3.81 -4.10
CA ALA A 298 4.00 -4.53 -4.75
C ALA A 298 3.85 -4.56 -6.28
N LEU A 299 2.64 -4.87 -6.77
CA LEU A 299 2.34 -4.96 -8.19
C LEU A 299 2.44 -3.62 -8.90
N SER A 300 1.90 -2.54 -8.33
CA SER A 300 1.94 -1.22 -8.97
C SER A 300 3.38 -0.74 -9.19
N THR A 301 4.26 -0.97 -8.21
CA THR A 301 5.70 -0.68 -8.32
C THR A 301 6.41 -1.61 -9.31
N GLY A 302 6.21 -2.93 -9.18
CA GLY A 302 6.85 -3.91 -10.06
C GLY A 302 6.45 -3.73 -11.53
N LEU A 303 5.15 -3.55 -11.80
CA LEU A 303 4.65 -3.34 -13.16
C LEU A 303 5.06 -2.00 -13.77
N PHE A 304 5.27 -0.96 -12.92
CA PHE A 304 5.87 0.29 -13.35
C PHE A 304 7.32 0.10 -13.82
N CYS A 305 8.07 -0.76 -13.14
CA CYS A 305 9.49 -1.02 -13.40
C CYS A 305 9.73 -2.06 -14.51
N LEU A 306 8.68 -2.58 -15.15
CA LEU A 306 8.76 -3.53 -16.27
C LEU A 306 8.34 -2.89 -17.60
N PRO A 307 8.91 -3.33 -18.74
CA PRO A 307 8.32 -3.04 -20.04
C PRO A 307 6.86 -3.48 -20.08
N GLU A 308 5.94 -2.66 -20.63
CA GLU A 308 4.50 -2.93 -20.62
C GLU A 308 4.13 -4.34 -21.10
N GLN A 309 4.74 -4.81 -22.18
CA GLN A 309 4.43 -6.13 -22.72
C GLN A 309 4.72 -7.26 -21.71
N THR A 310 5.79 -7.14 -20.94
CA THR A 310 6.14 -8.07 -19.86
C THR A 310 5.13 -7.94 -18.72
N GLY A 311 4.84 -6.71 -18.29
CA GLY A 311 3.86 -6.42 -17.24
C GLY A 311 2.45 -6.90 -17.61
N ARG A 312 2.02 -6.71 -18.85
CA ARG A 312 0.73 -7.20 -19.36
C ARG A 312 0.65 -8.73 -19.32
N THR A 313 1.69 -9.40 -19.78
CA THR A 313 1.74 -10.88 -19.72
C THR A 313 1.63 -11.38 -18.28
N LEU A 314 2.27 -10.69 -17.35
CA LEU A 314 2.21 -11.01 -15.94
C LEU A 314 0.80 -10.75 -15.35
N ALA A 315 0.20 -9.62 -15.68
CA ALA A 315 -1.15 -9.25 -15.23
C ALA A 315 -2.21 -10.22 -15.77
N ASP A 316 -2.22 -10.48 -17.08
CA ASP A 316 -3.19 -11.36 -17.72
C ASP A 316 -3.07 -12.82 -17.23
N ARG A 317 -1.85 -13.31 -16.99
CA ARG A 317 -1.60 -14.65 -16.43
C ARG A 317 -2.24 -14.82 -15.04
N ASN A 318 -2.29 -13.76 -14.25
CA ASN A 318 -2.74 -13.81 -12.86
C ASN A 318 -4.11 -13.17 -12.63
N GLY A 319 -4.76 -12.65 -13.68
CA GLY A 319 -6.07 -11.99 -13.58
C GLY A 319 -6.03 -10.68 -12.78
N TRP A 320 -4.98 -9.88 -12.94
CA TRP A 320 -4.87 -8.59 -12.25
C TRP A 320 -5.45 -7.45 -13.08
N ALA A 321 -6.26 -6.62 -12.44
CA ALA A 321 -6.82 -5.42 -13.02
C ALA A 321 -5.79 -4.28 -12.97
N VAL A 322 -5.19 -3.94 -14.11
CA VAL A 322 -4.10 -2.97 -14.23
C VAL A 322 -4.38 -1.96 -15.33
N LEU A 323 -4.05 -0.69 -15.06
CA LEU A 323 -4.07 0.40 -16.03
C LEU A 323 -2.68 1.02 -16.10
N TRP A 324 -2.09 1.02 -17.28
CA TRP A 324 -0.84 1.71 -17.61
C TRP A 324 -1.13 3.07 -18.24
N MET A 325 -0.43 4.10 -17.82
CA MET A 325 -0.54 5.47 -18.32
C MET A 325 0.82 5.90 -18.87
N HIS A 326 0.90 6.11 -20.17
CA HIS A 326 2.17 6.32 -20.88
C HIS A 326 2.60 7.79 -20.88
N THR A 327 3.87 8.04 -21.20
CA THR A 327 4.44 9.38 -21.33
C THR A 327 3.86 10.17 -22.50
N ASP A 328 3.32 9.50 -23.54
CA ASP A 328 2.63 10.10 -24.68
C ASP A 328 1.14 10.38 -24.44
N LYS A 329 0.69 10.20 -23.18
CA LYS A 329 -0.70 10.36 -22.72
C LYS A 329 -1.67 9.29 -23.25
N SER A 330 -1.19 8.24 -23.86
CA SER A 330 -2.02 7.06 -24.14
C SER A 330 -2.16 6.20 -22.88
N THR A 331 -3.17 5.34 -22.88
CA THR A 331 -3.41 4.37 -21.80
C THR A 331 -3.54 2.97 -22.38
N ALA A 332 -3.14 1.98 -21.59
CA ALA A 332 -3.35 0.58 -21.86
C ALA A 332 -3.86 -0.12 -20.61
N GLN A 333 -4.65 -1.18 -20.76
CA GLN A 333 -5.26 -1.88 -19.63
C GLN A 333 -5.23 -3.39 -19.81
N SER A 334 -5.18 -4.13 -18.70
CA SER A 334 -5.38 -5.58 -18.66
C SER A 334 -6.85 -5.93 -18.94
N ALA A 335 -7.12 -7.22 -19.23
CA ALA A 335 -8.46 -7.70 -19.51
C ALA A 335 -9.45 -7.49 -18.34
N ASP A 336 -8.95 -7.56 -17.10
CA ASP A 336 -9.76 -7.45 -15.88
C ASP A 336 -9.96 -6.01 -15.37
N TRP A 337 -9.35 -5.00 -16.02
CA TRP A 337 -9.57 -3.60 -15.65
C TRP A 337 -11.00 -3.15 -16.00
N PRO A 338 -11.71 -2.46 -15.05
CA PRO A 338 -13.09 -2.02 -15.29
C PRO A 338 -13.17 -1.00 -16.43
N GLN A 339 -14.23 -1.16 -17.28
CA GLN A 339 -14.49 -0.31 -18.44
C GLN A 339 -15.07 1.05 -18.06
#